data_40f3b4beca7057477b9d91190de27e3b
#
_entry.id   40f3b4beca7057477b9d91190de27e3b
#
_cell.length_a   1.000
_cell.length_b   1.000
_cell.length_c   1.000
_cell.angle_alpha   90.00
_cell.angle_beta   90.00
_cell.angle_gamma   90.00
#
_symmetry.space_group_name_H-M   'P 1'
#
loop_
_entity.id
_entity.type
_entity.pdbx_description
1 polymer ?
#
loop_
_entity_poly.entity_id
_entity_poly.type
_entity_poly.pdbx_seq_one_letter_code
_entity_poly.pdbx_strand_id
1 'polypeptide(L)'
;MSQTDQRLIAAMPVVFVLIWSTGFIVARLGMPHAGPMAFLAWRYCLSVACFLIWVKLSGVAFPRSRRAWAHLAVTGLLMHAGYLGGVWAAVKVGMGAGLAALIVGLQPVLTGIWLSYVGSRVTPRQWFGLALGLLGLFFVVFHKLDHAGEVTPLTITLAVTALLSITAGTLYQKRFVQPC
;
A
#
# COMPACT_ATOMS: atom_id res chain seq x y z
N MET A 1 -4.20 30.23 3.63
CA MET A 1 -4.86 29.12 2.88
C MET A 1 -6.23 29.60 2.43
N SER A 2 -6.51 29.51 1.14
CA SER A 2 -7.83 29.87 0.61
C SER A 2 -8.90 28.85 1.03
N GLN A 3 -10.19 29.23 0.97
CA GLN A 3 -11.28 28.26 1.24
C GLN A 3 -11.26 27.08 0.25
N THR A 4 -10.76 27.31 -0.96
CA THR A 4 -10.57 26.28 -1.97
C THR A 4 -9.51 25.27 -1.55
N ASP A 5 -8.38 25.73 -0.96
CA ASP A 5 -7.33 24.85 -0.45
C ASP A 5 -7.83 23.94 0.68
N GLN A 6 -8.65 24.50 1.59
CA GLN A 6 -9.23 23.72 2.70
C GLN A 6 -10.20 22.63 2.21
N ARG A 7 -11.01 22.92 1.20
CA ARG A 7 -11.92 21.93 0.58
C ARG A 7 -11.15 20.84 -0.16
N LEU A 8 -10.09 21.21 -0.88
CA LEU A 8 -9.22 20.25 -1.55
C LEU A 8 -8.54 19.31 -0.55
N ILE A 9 -7.99 19.84 0.54
CA ILE A 9 -7.36 19.04 1.60
C ILE A 9 -8.40 18.11 2.26
N ALA A 10 -9.61 18.58 2.51
CA ALA A 10 -10.69 17.76 3.09
C ALA A 10 -11.16 16.64 2.14
N ALA A 11 -11.09 16.86 0.82
CA ALA A 11 -11.46 15.86 -0.18
C ALA A 11 -10.34 14.81 -0.43
N MET A 12 -9.08 15.14 -0.13
CA MET A 12 -7.93 14.25 -0.38
C MET A 12 -8.09 12.82 0.17
N PRO A 13 -8.56 12.59 1.41
CA PRO A 13 -8.73 11.22 1.91
C PRO A 13 -9.73 10.41 1.09
N VAL A 14 -10.84 11.02 0.66
CA VAL A 14 -11.86 10.35 -0.15
C VAL A 14 -11.30 10.00 -1.53
N VAL A 15 -10.66 10.96 -2.19
CA VAL A 15 -10.03 10.76 -3.50
C VAL A 15 -8.94 9.68 -3.42
N PHE A 16 -8.12 9.72 -2.35
CA PHE A 16 -7.10 8.70 -2.12
C PHE A 16 -7.71 7.31 -1.99
N VAL A 17 -8.76 7.14 -1.18
CA VAL A 17 -9.42 5.83 -0.98
C VAL A 17 -9.99 5.32 -2.31
N LEU A 18 -10.65 6.16 -3.09
CA LEU A 18 -11.21 5.79 -4.39
C LEU A 18 -10.11 5.33 -5.35
N ILE A 19 -9.04 6.12 -5.51
CA ILE A 19 -7.91 5.76 -6.38
C ILE A 19 -7.22 4.49 -5.88
N TRP A 20 -6.98 4.38 -4.58
CA TRP A 20 -6.28 3.24 -4.00
C TRP A 20 -7.07 1.93 -4.15
N SER A 21 -8.39 1.99 -3.95
CA SER A 21 -9.30 0.84 -4.11
C SER A 21 -9.33 0.32 -5.55
N THR A 22 -9.21 1.19 -6.55
CA THR A 22 -9.15 0.75 -7.97
C THR A 22 -7.96 -0.16 -8.25
N GLY A 23 -6.86 -0.03 -7.51
CA GLY A 23 -5.68 -0.90 -7.65
C GLY A 23 -5.99 -2.38 -7.45
N PHE A 24 -6.84 -2.73 -6.50
CA PHE A 24 -7.27 -4.11 -6.24
C PHE A 24 -8.22 -4.64 -7.32
N ILE A 25 -9.09 -3.78 -7.84
CA ILE A 25 -9.98 -4.12 -8.96
C ILE A 25 -9.15 -4.41 -10.21
N VAL A 26 -8.19 -3.54 -10.53
CA VAL A 26 -7.28 -3.70 -11.67
C VAL A 26 -6.42 -4.97 -11.50
N ALA A 27 -5.95 -5.28 -10.29
CA ALA A 27 -5.25 -6.53 -10.02
C ALA A 27 -6.11 -7.73 -10.38
N ARG A 28 -7.36 -7.78 -9.92
CA ARG A 28 -8.28 -8.88 -10.22
C ARG A 28 -8.57 -9.04 -11.71
N LEU A 29 -8.79 -7.93 -12.42
CA LEU A 29 -9.11 -7.95 -13.85
C LEU A 29 -7.88 -8.23 -14.73
N GLY A 30 -6.71 -7.78 -14.31
CA GLY A 30 -5.46 -7.91 -15.07
C GLY A 30 -4.79 -9.28 -14.95
N MET A 31 -4.89 -9.92 -13.78
CA MET A 31 -4.14 -11.16 -13.50
C MET A 31 -4.51 -12.37 -14.36
N PRO A 32 -5.74 -12.55 -14.87
CA PRO A 32 -6.01 -13.61 -15.86
C PRO A 32 -5.22 -13.45 -17.17
N HIS A 33 -4.89 -12.21 -17.55
CA HIS A 33 -4.32 -11.88 -18.87
C HIS A 33 -2.79 -11.67 -18.87
N ALA A 34 -2.19 -11.44 -17.69
CA ALA A 34 -0.76 -11.15 -17.58
C ALA A 34 -0.15 -11.71 -16.30
N GLY A 35 1.16 -11.97 -16.33
CA GLY A 35 1.91 -12.27 -15.12
C GLY A 35 2.05 -11.02 -14.24
N PRO A 36 2.01 -11.17 -12.90
CA PRO A 36 2.07 -10.04 -11.96
C PRO A 36 3.25 -9.11 -12.21
N MET A 37 4.44 -9.67 -12.36
CA MET A 37 5.67 -8.89 -12.53
C MET A 37 5.71 -8.16 -13.88
N ALA A 38 5.26 -8.82 -14.97
CA ALA A 38 5.22 -8.20 -16.29
C ALA A 38 4.23 -7.03 -16.32
N PHE A 39 3.04 -7.21 -15.75
CA PHE A 39 2.03 -6.16 -15.68
C PHE A 39 2.52 -4.96 -14.85
N LEU A 40 3.12 -5.22 -13.68
CA LEU A 40 3.69 -4.18 -12.83
C LEU A 40 4.84 -3.45 -13.53
N ALA A 41 5.72 -4.17 -14.25
CA ALA A 41 6.81 -3.56 -15.00
C ALA A 41 6.29 -2.57 -16.04
N TRP A 42 5.32 -2.96 -16.87
CA TRP A 42 4.69 -2.08 -17.85
C TRP A 42 4.02 -0.85 -17.20
N ARG A 43 3.28 -1.08 -16.11
CA ARG A 43 2.66 0.01 -15.35
C ARG A 43 3.70 0.98 -14.82
N TYR A 44 4.83 0.48 -14.30
CA TYR A 44 5.88 1.36 -13.77
C TYR A 44 6.63 2.09 -14.88
N CYS A 45 6.91 1.46 -16.01
CA CYS A 45 7.51 2.14 -17.16
C CYS A 45 6.64 3.33 -17.60
N LEU A 46 5.33 3.12 -17.73
CA LEU A 46 4.40 4.18 -18.09
C LEU A 46 4.33 5.27 -17.03
N SER A 47 4.23 4.90 -15.74
CA SER A 47 4.21 5.84 -14.63
C SER A 47 5.47 6.68 -14.56
N VAL A 48 6.65 6.06 -14.71
CA VAL A 48 7.94 6.76 -14.74
C VAL A 48 8.00 7.74 -15.89
N ALA A 49 7.57 7.34 -17.11
CA ALA A 49 7.51 8.23 -18.26
C ALA A 49 6.63 9.47 -17.98
N CYS A 50 5.42 9.25 -17.44
CA CYS A 50 4.51 10.34 -17.07
C CYS A 50 5.12 11.26 -16.00
N PHE A 51 5.75 10.71 -14.96
CA PHE A 51 6.39 11.51 -13.92
C PHE A 51 7.60 12.27 -14.42
N LEU A 52 8.41 11.71 -15.30
CA LEU A 52 9.54 12.42 -15.90
C LEU A 52 9.08 13.62 -16.74
N ILE A 53 8.00 13.45 -17.52
CA ILE A 53 7.38 14.56 -18.26
C ILE A 53 6.89 15.62 -17.26
N TRP A 54 6.18 15.22 -16.22
CA TRP A 54 5.68 16.13 -15.19
C TRP A 54 6.79 16.92 -14.50
N VAL A 55 7.84 16.23 -14.04
CA VAL A 55 9.01 16.85 -13.37
C VAL A 55 9.68 17.86 -14.29
N LYS A 56 9.85 17.51 -15.58
CA LYS A 56 10.42 18.43 -16.58
C LYS A 56 9.56 19.67 -16.78
N LEU A 57 8.24 19.51 -16.86
CA LEU A 57 7.31 20.64 -17.05
C LEU A 57 7.19 21.52 -15.81
N SER A 58 7.28 20.92 -14.61
CA SER A 58 7.17 21.62 -13.34
C SER A 58 8.47 22.25 -12.86
N GLY A 59 9.60 22.00 -13.53
CA GLY A 59 10.91 22.55 -13.18
C GLY A 59 11.46 22.05 -11.83
N VAL A 60 10.92 20.96 -11.30
CA VAL A 60 11.36 20.39 -10.01
C VAL A 60 12.74 19.75 -10.15
N ALA A 61 13.66 20.09 -9.25
CA ALA A 61 15.00 19.54 -9.28
C ALA A 61 15.05 18.13 -8.68
N PHE A 62 15.81 17.25 -9.32
CA PHE A 62 16.09 15.92 -8.77
C PHE A 62 17.00 15.99 -7.54
N PRO A 63 16.90 15.01 -6.60
CA PRO A 63 17.79 14.92 -5.47
C PRO A 63 19.24 14.81 -5.93
N ARG A 64 20.13 15.65 -5.37
CA ARG A 64 21.56 15.66 -5.74
C ARG A 64 22.40 14.64 -4.95
N SER A 65 21.90 14.15 -3.82
CA SER A 65 22.62 13.27 -2.92
C SER A 65 22.42 11.81 -3.28
N ARG A 66 23.51 11.04 -3.38
CA ARG A 66 23.47 9.57 -3.53
C ARG A 66 22.72 8.90 -2.37
N ARG A 67 22.81 9.46 -1.18
CA ARG A 67 22.09 8.95 0.00
C ARG A 67 20.59 9.11 -0.15
N ALA A 68 20.12 10.24 -0.68
CA ALA A 68 18.68 10.45 -0.95
C ALA A 68 18.17 9.44 -1.98
N TRP A 69 18.92 9.17 -3.05
CA TRP A 69 18.59 8.14 -4.03
C TRP A 69 18.53 6.74 -3.41
N ALA A 70 19.46 6.39 -2.52
CA ALA A 70 19.43 5.10 -1.81
C ALA A 70 18.18 4.97 -0.94
N HIS A 71 17.78 6.01 -0.20
CA HIS A 71 16.55 6.00 0.59
C HIS A 71 15.30 5.90 -0.28
N LEU A 72 15.25 6.60 -1.41
CA LEU A 72 14.16 6.47 -2.39
C LEU A 72 14.09 5.07 -2.99
N ALA A 73 15.23 4.47 -3.32
CA ALA A 73 15.29 3.10 -3.86
C ALA A 73 14.79 2.07 -2.85
N VAL A 74 15.20 2.16 -1.57
CA VAL A 74 14.72 1.26 -0.51
C VAL A 74 13.21 1.42 -0.32
N THR A 75 12.72 2.66 -0.27
CA THR A 75 11.28 2.93 -0.18
C THR A 75 10.54 2.33 -1.39
N GLY A 76 11.07 2.55 -2.59
CA GLY A 76 10.49 2.02 -3.83
C GLY A 76 10.44 0.50 -3.84
N LEU A 77 11.51 -0.19 -3.44
CA LEU A 77 11.55 -1.64 -3.33
C LEU A 77 10.49 -2.18 -2.34
N LEU A 78 10.38 -1.57 -1.18
CA LEU A 78 9.41 -2.00 -0.17
C LEU A 78 7.97 -1.74 -0.61
N MET A 79 7.67 -0.54 -1.12
CA MET A 79 6.29 -0.14 -1.43
C MET A 79 5.82 -0.62 -2.81
N HIS A 80 6.71 -0.85 -3.75
CA HIS A 80 6.32 -1.25 -5.10
C HIS A 80 6.64 -2.71 -5.41
N ALA A 81 7.85 -3.19 -5.13
CA ALA A 81 8.19 -4.57 -5.37
C ALA A 81 7.61 -5.49 -4.28
N GLY A 82 7.89 -5.22 -3.01
CA GLY A 82 7.42 -6.06 -1.90
C GLY A 82 5.91 -6.01 -1.71
N TYR A 83 5.36 -4.82 -1.56
CA TYR A 83 3.92 -4.67 -1.32
C TYR A 83 3.09 -5.00 -2.56
N LEU A 84 3.23 -4.23 -3.65
CA LEU A 84 2.39 -4.46 -4.83
C LEU A 84 2.68 -5.81 -5.48
N GLY A 85 3.95 -6.21 -5.55
CA GLY A 85 4.32 -7.53 -6.04
C GLY A 85 3.68 -8.66 -5.24
N GLY A 86 3.70 -8.57 -3.91
CA GLY A 86 3.07 -9.55 -3.03
C GLY A 86 1.54 -9.60 -3.17
N VAL A 87 0.86 -8.45 -3.20
CA VAL A 87 -0.60 -8.38 -3.43
C VAL A 87 -0.98 -9.00 -4.77
N TRP A 88 -0.30 -8.60 -5.84
CA TRP A 88 -0.64 -9.06 -7.17
C TRP A 88 -0.33 -10.54 -7.37
N ALA A 89 0.75 -11.03 -6.75
CA ALA A 89 1.05 -12.45 -6.73
C ALA A 89 -0.01 -13.24 -5.95
N ALA A 90 -0.46 -12.75 -4.78
CA ALA A 90 -1.53 -13.38 -4.00
C ALA A 90 -2.84 -13.48 -4.81
N VAL A 91 -3.21 -12.40 -5.49
CA VAL A 91 -4.42 -12.40 -6.37
C VAL A 91 -4.25 -13.36 -7.54
N LYS A 92 -3.06 -13.43 -8.16
CA LYS A 92 -2.79 -14.36 -9.26
C LYS A 92 -2.94 -15.82 -8.87
N VAL A 93 -2.54 -16.19 -7.64
CA VAL A 93 -2.64 -17.57 -7.14
C VAL A 93 -3.98 -17.87 -6.45
N GLY A 94 -4.98 -16.99 -6.62
CA GLY A 94 -6.37 -17.28 -6.26
C GLY A 94 -6.93 -16.48 -5.07
N MET A 95 -6.15 -15.62 -4.39
CA MET A 95 -6.70 -14.77 -3.34
C MET A 95 -7.71 -13.77 -3.91
N GLY A 96 -8.88 -13.65 -3.29
CA GLY A 96 -9.83 -12.60 -3.64
C GLY A 96 -9.26 -11.21 -3.39
N ALA A 97 -9.44 -10.28 -4.34
CA ALA A 97 -8.93 -8.91 -4.22
C ALA A 97 -9.44 -8.18 -2.96
N GLY A 98 -10.68 -8.47 -2.55
CA GLY A 98 -11.25 -7.93 -1.31
C GLY A 98 -10.53 -8.44 -0.05
N LEU A 99 -10.16 -9.72 -0.01
CA LEU A 99 -9.41 -10.31 1.10
C LEU A 99 -7.98 -9.73 1.14
N ALA A 100 -7.31 -9.62 0.00
CA ALA A 100 -6.00 -8.99 -0.09
C ALA A 100 -6.04 -7.53 0.41
N ALA A 101 -7.06 -6.76 0.01
CA ALA A 101 -7.26 -5.38 0.46
C ALA A 101 -7.48 -5.29 1.97
N LEU A 102 -8.25 -6.21 2.56
CA LEU A 102 -8.49 -6.25 4.00
C LEU A 102 -7.25 -6.60 4.80
N ILE A 103 -6.45 -7.59 4.35
CA ILE A 103 -5.19 -7.94 5.01
C ILE A 103 -4.23 -6.76 4.98
N VAL A 104 -4.05 -6.13 3.83
CA VAL A 104 -3.20 -4.92 3.72
C VAL A 104 -3.78 -3.75 4.52
N GLY A 105 -5.10 -3.68 4.64
CA GLY A 105 -5.81 -2.72 5.49
C GLY A 105 -5.46 -2.80 6.98
N LEU A 106 -4.75 -3.84 7.43
CA LEU A 106 -4.15 -3.91 8.77
C LEU A 106 -2.90 -3.04 8.96
N GLN A 107 -2.39 -2.41 7.92
CA GLN A 107 -1.22 -1.52 8.00
C GLN A 107 -1.33 -0.49 9.14
N PRO A 108 -2.47 0.20 9.37
CA PRO A 108 -2.60 1.13 10.51
C PRO A 108 -2.44 0.45 11.87
N VAL A 109 -2.86 -0.82 12.00
CA VAL A 109 -2.69 -1.60 13.24
C VAL A 109 -1.21 -1.82 13.51
N LEU A 110 -0.46 -2.35 12.54
CA LEU A 110 0.98 -2.56 12.67
C LEU A 110 1.72 -1.24 12.93
N THR A 111 1.31 -0.18 12.24
CA THR A 111 1.87 1.16 12.46
C THR A 111 1.59 1.67 13.86
N GLY A 112 0.37 1.48 14.38
CA GLY A 112 -0.01 1.85 15.74
C GLY A 112 0.79 1.10 16.80
N ILE A 113 0.97 -0.22 16.62
CA ILE A 113 1.81 -1.05 17.49
C ILE A 113 3.26 -0.53 17.49
N TRP A 114 3.83 -0.32 16.31
CA TRP A 114 5.19 0.21 16.18
C TRP A 114 5.36 1.57 16.86
N LEU A 115 4.44 2.50 16.61
CA LEU A 115 4.47 3.84 17.20
C LEU A 115 4.39 3.79 18.73
N SER A 116 3.56 2.90 19.28
CA SER A 116 3.47 2.69 20.73
C SER A 116 4.78 2.14 21.31
N TYR A 117 5.44 1.22 20.58
CA TYR A 117 6.73 0.68 21.00
C TYR A 117 7.85 1.72 20.98
N VAL A 118 7.84 2.64 20.03
CA VAL A 118 8.83 3.74 19.90
C VAL A 118 8.50 4.92 20.84
N GLY A 119 7.48 4.81 21.68
CA GLY A 119 7.12 5.82 22.68
C GLY A 119 6.18 6.93 22.16
N SER A 120 5.63 6.79 20.97
CA SER A 120 4.59 7.70 20.48
C SER A 120 3.24 7.34 21.10
N ARG A 121 2.46 8.36 21.50
CA ARG A 121 1.15 8.14 22.11
C ARG A 121 0.09 7.83 21.06
N VAL A 122 -0.41 6.60 21.06
CA VAL A 122 -1.63 6.21 20.33
C VAL A 122 -2.81 6.36 21.28
N THR A 123 -3.82 7.10 20.88
CA THR A 123 -4.98 7.39 21.74
C THR A 123 -5.86 6.16 21.93
N PRO A 124 -6.59 6.03 23.07
CA PRO A 124 -7.52 4.92 23.28
C PRO A 124 -8.60 4.79 22.19
N ARG A 125 -9.04 5.92 21.62
CA ARG A 125 -9.99 5.91 20.49
C ARG A 125 -9.40 5.27 19.25
N GLN A 126 -8.11 5.52 18.96
CA GLN A 126 -7.41 4.86 17.85
C GLN A 126 -7.29 3.36 18.10
N TRP A 127 -6.92 2.94 19.30
CA TRP A 127 -6.87 1.52 19.65
C TRP A 127 -8.21 0.82 19.52
N PHE A 128 -9.29 1.47 19.93
CA PHE A 128 -10.65 0.94 19.75
C PHE A 128 -10.99 0.76 18.27
N GLY A 129 -10.71 1.75 17.43
CA GLY A 129 -10.91 1.64 15.98
C GLY A 129 -10.07 0.54 15.33
N LEU A 130 -8.80 0.40 15.75
CA LEU A 130 -7.92 -0.68 15.28
C LEU A 130 -8.44 -2.07 15.68
N ALA A 131 -8.92 -2.22 16.91
CA ALA A 131 -9.51 -3.47 17.39
C ALA A 131 -10.79 -3.82 16.61
N LEU A 132 -11.63 -2.84 16.32
CA LEU A 132 -12.83 -3.04 15.50
C LEU A 132 -12.48 -3.48 14.08
N GLY A 133 -11.45 -2.89 13.48
CA GLY A 133 -10.95 -3.28 12.16
C GLY A 133 -10.40 -4.71 12.14
N LEU A 134 -9.66 -5.12 13.19
CA LEU A 134 -9.20 -6.49 13.36
C LEU A 134 -10.35 -7.49 13.48
N LEU A 135 -11.36 -7.17 14.28
CA LEU A 135 -12.56 -8.00 14.43
C LEU A 135 -13.29 -8.16 13.09
N GLY A 136 -13.47 -7.06 12.36
CA GLY A 136 -14.09 -7.10 11.03
C GLY A 136 -13.32 -8.00 10.06
N LEU A 137 -11.99 -7.87 10.02
CA LEU A 137 -11.16 -8.76 9.20
C LEU A 137 -11.28 -10.22 9.64
N PHE A 138 -11.24 -10.48 10.95
CA PHE A 138 -11.39 -11.85 11.48
C PHE A 138 -12.68 -12.51 10.99
N PHE A 139 -13.82 -11.82 11.08
CA PHE A 139 -15.09 -12.35 10.61
C PHE A 139 -15.10 -12.63 9.10
N VAL A 140 -14.51 -11.73 8.30
CA VAL A 140 -14.44 -11.95 6.83
C VAL A 140 -13.53 -13.13 6.49
N VAL A 141 -12.35 -13.23 7.12
CA VAL A 141 -11.44 -14.36 6.89
C VAL A 141 -12.07 -15.66 7.35
N PHE A 142 -12.68 -15.67 8.52
CA PHE A 142 -13.36 -16.85 9.09
C PHE A 142 -14.46 -17.38 8.15
N HIS A 143 -15.32 -16.48 7.64
CA HIS A 143 -16.36 -16.87 6.68
C HIS A 143 -15.80 -17.37 5.34
N LYS A 144 -14.62 -16.93 4.95
CA LYS A 144 -13.97 -17.35 3.70
C LYS A 144 -13.15 -18.63 3.81
N LEU A 145 -12.86 -19.11 5.01
CA LEU A 145 -12.22 -20.42 5.21
C LEU A 145 -13.05 -21.59 4.65
N ASP A 146 -14.38 -21.44 4.62
CA ASP A 146 -15.29 -22.44 4.05
C ASP A 146 -15.28 -22.46 2.50
N HIS A 147 -14.70 -21.44 1.86
CA HIS A 147 -14.56 -21.34 0.41
C HIS A 147 -13.17 -21.81 -0.01
N ALA A 148 -13.08 -23.08 -0.37
CA ALA A 148 -11.83 -23.73 -0.77
C ALA A 148 -11.12 -22.96 -1.91
N GLY A 149 -9.88 -22.50 -1.64
CA GLY A 149 -8.98 -21.95 -2.65
C GLY A 149 -8.55 -20.49 -2.47
N GLU A 150 -9.32 -19.62 -1.81
CA GLU A 150 -8.88 -18.21 -1.57
C GLU A 150 -7.86 -18.10 -0.43
N VAL A 151 -8.00 -18.93 0.60
CA VAL A 151 -7.16 -18.93 1.80
C VAL A 151 -6.26 -20.16 1.81
N THR A 152 -5.07 -20.02 1.28
CA THR A 152 -4.01 -21.05 1.31
C THR A 152 -2.79 -20.53 2.06
N PRO A 153 -1.90 -21.38 2.56
CA PRO A 153 -0.65 -20.93 3.18
C PRO A 153 0.16 -19.99 2.27
N LEU A 154 0.16 -20.27 0.96
CA LEU A 154 0.86 -19.43 -0.01
C LEU A 154 0.21 -18.05 -0.16
N THR A 155 -1.12 -17.98 -0.34
CA THR A 155 -1.83 -16.71 -0.51
C THR A 155 -1.70 -15.83 0.73
N ILE A 156 -1.81 -16.41 1.93
CA ILE A 156 -1.62 -15.69 3.19
C ILE A 156 -0.17 -15.21 3.34
N THR A 157 0.83 -16.05 3.05
CA THR A 157 2.23 -15.63 3.13
C THR A 157 2.53 -14.45 2.21
N LEU A 158 2.03 -14.48 0.98
CA LEU A 158 2.19 -13.38 0.03
C LEU A 158 1.51 -12.09 0.52
N ALA A 159 0.29 -12.19 1.04
CA ALA A 159 -0.45 -11.04 1.55
C ALA A 159 0.18 -10.45 2.84
N VAL A 160 0.66 -11.29 3.76
CA VAL A 160 1.38 -10.86 4.96
C VAL A 160 2.72 -10.23 4.60
N THR A 161 3.46 -10.81 3.65
CA THR A 161 4.70 -10.20 3.15
C THR A 161 4.43 -8.82 2.55
N ALA A 162 3.35 -8.68 1.78
CA ALA A 162 2.91 -7.39 1.24
C ALA A 162 2.59 -6.38 2.35
N LEU A 163 1.83 -6.80 3.37
CA LEU A 163 1.48 -5.97 4.53
C LEU A 163 2.74 -5.51 5.31
N LEU A 164 3.67 -6.40 5.56
CA LEU A 164 4.93 -6.05 6.25
C LEU A 164 5.76 -5.10 5.40
N SER A 165 5.84 -5.33 4.09
CA SER A 165 6.59 -4.50 3.15
C SER A 165 6.03 -3.07 3.07
N ILE A 166 4.71 -2.90 2.95
CA ILE A 166 4.11 -1.54 2.92
C ILE A 166 4.27 -0.84 4.27
N THR A 167 4.12 -1.57 5.39
CA THR A 167 4.29 -1.00 6.72
C THR A 167 5.72 -0.52 6.93
N ALA A 168 6.71 -1.38 6.67
CA ALA A 168 8.12 -1.04 6.76
C ALA A 168 8.49 0.11 5.80
N GLY A 169 8.01 0.05 4.54
CA GLY A 169 8.25 1.08 3.53
C GLY A 169 7.71 2.45 3.95
N THR A 170 6.51 2.50 4.50
CA THR A 170 5.89 3.74 4.96
C THR A 170 6.63 4.33 6.17
N LEU A 171 6.99 3.49 7.15
CA LEU A 171 7.77 3.92 8.32
C LEU A 171 9.16 4.39 7.92
N TYR A 172 9.81 3.67 7.01
CA TYR A 172 11.11 4.04 6.46
C TYR A 172 11.05 5.36 5.70
N GLN A 173 10.08 5.53 4.82
CA GLN A 173 9.85 6.77 4.08
C GLN A 173 9.68 7.95 5.02
N LYS A 174 8.81 7.82 6.03
CA LYS A 174 8.57 8.89 7.02
C LYS A 174 9.83 9.30 7.76
N ARG A 175 10.75 8.37 8.01
CA ARG A 175 11.98 8.62 8.79
C ARG A 175 13.12 9.17 7.95
N PHE A 176 13.29 8.72 6.72
CA PHE A 176 14.50 8.96 5.93
C PHE A 176 14.28 9.76 4.64
N VAL A 177 13.05 9.82 4.14
CA VAL A 177 12.75 10.58 2.92
C VAL A 177 12.10 11.90 3.32
N GLN A 178 12.82 12.99 3.11
CA GLN A 178 12.27 14.33 3.30
C GLN A 178 11.52 14.76 2.03
N PRO A 179 10.36 15.41 2.15
CA PRO A 179 9.69 16.01 1.00
C PRO A 179 10.60 17.11 0.42
N CYS A 180 10.69 17.14 -0.91
CA CYS A 180 11.39 18.19 -1.66
C CYS A 180 10.58 19.48 -1.66
#